data_146924a97b8ad2df1e238a4e1f893bd9
#
_entry.id   146924a97b8ad2df1e238a4e1f893bd9
#
_cell.length_a   1.000
_cell.length_b   1.000
_cell.length_c   1.000
_cell.angle_alpha   90.00
_cell.angle_beta   90.00
_cell.angle_gamma   90.00
#
_symmetry.space_group_name_H-M   'P 1'
#
loop_
_entity.id
_entity.type
_entity.pdbx_description
1 polymer ?
#
loop_
_entity_poly.entity_id
_entity_poly.type
_entity_poly.pdbx_seq_one_letter_code
_entity_poly.pdbx_strand_id
1 'polypeptide(L)'
;MAERNRSRIGHPGEIAPYLSCSRYDGPTVTYNSDPKASAEALHPGSSAPDERGFGGGADSIDDFEGVPRTLCFGLQHVLVMYAGTVAVPLILGSALHLSPAQVIALIGADLFTSGLATLLQCLGWWKFGARLPLIQGCSFICVAPMILIGTQYGIPTMYGAVICCGLFTMLAGPLYSRLLRFFPPVVIGSVIVVIGLSLLPVAGGWLGGGDSGAAEFGGLAHLGLGLFTLALIVVLQRFGRGMIANLSVLLGLLGGTAMAAATGQASFAQVGATPWFGMARPLLFGWPHFAPMPIAVMCVAMVVVMTETTGNCLAIGEIAGRKIGQATLSAAFRADGLATMLGGVFNSFPYNVYSQNTGLLSLSRVKSRYAVAAGGGFLVVLGFLPKLAAVIAAIPRPVLGGASLVMFGMTAMAGIEELARVRYRGTNHALTVAVSVSLGVLPIATPQLFAHAPDAARLFLNSGIFLAAASAVLLNLFLSTTREKATA
;
A
#
# COMPACT_ATOMS: atom_id res chain seq x y z
N MET A 1 -45.24 42.43 -55.77
CA MET A 1 -44.48 41.78 -56.87
C MET A 1 -43.57 40.78 -56.19
N ALA A 2 -43.98 39.52 -56.07
CA ALA A 2 -43.78 38.39 -56.98
C ALA A 2 -42.29 38.03 -56.98
N GLU A 3 -41.87 36.94 -56.59
CA GLU A 3 -42.15 35.51 -56.71
C GLU A 3 -40.82 34.78 -56.77
N ARG A 4 -40.76 33.64 -56.02
CA ARG A 4 -40.02 32.44 -56.35
C ARG A 4 -38.46 32.47 -56.46
N ASN A 5 -37.76 31.78 -55.58
CA ASN A 5 -37.26 30.46 -55.95
C ASN A 5 -36.88 29.60 -54.76
N ARG A 6 -37.39 28.38 -54.73
CA ARG A 6 -37.05 27.25 -53.87
C ARG A 6 -35.77 26.57 -54.39
N SER A 7 -35.08 25.97 -53.45
CA SER A 7 -34.31 24.73 -53.56
C SER A 7 -32.81 24.88 -53.31
N ARG A 8 -32.27 24.32 -52.27
CA ARG A 8 -31.73 22.97 -52.08
C ARG A 8 -31.11 22.87 -50.70
N ILE A 9 -31.69 21.99 -49.95
CA ILE A 9 -31.08 21.47 -48.70
C ILE A 9 -29.91 20.60 -49.11
N GLY A 10 -28.71 21.01 -48.69
CA GLY A 10 -27.50 20.17 -48.78
C GLY A 10 -27.31 19.44 -47.45
N HIS A 11 -27.28 18.12 -47.48
CA HIS A 11 -26.97 17.24 -46.36
C HIS A 11 -25.56 17.48 -45.83
N PRO A 12 -25.32 17.37 -44.49
CA PRO A 12 -23.97 17.39 -43.95
C PRO A 12 -23.28 16.05 -44.23
N GLY A 13 -22.09 16.15 -44.82
CA GLY A 13 -21.25 15.02 -45.19
C GLY A 13 -20.71 14.29 -43.98
N GLU A 14 -20.70 13.01 -44.15
CA GLU A 14 -20.11 11.96 -43.35
C GLU A 14 -18.63 12.23 -42.98
N ILE A 15 -18.33 12.18 -41.68
CA ILE A 15 -17.02 11.88 -41.20
C ILE A 15 -17.02 10.40 -40.78
N ALA A 16 -16.52 9.55 -41.67
CA ALA A 16 -16.40 8.12 -41.44
C ALA A 16 -15.21 7.78 -40.54
N PRO A 17 -15.24 6.65 -39.86
CA PRO A 17 -14.45 6.36 -38.66
C PRO A 17 -13.20 5.54 -39.00
N TYR A 18 -12.08 5.88 -38.35
CA TYR A 18 -10.96 4.96 -38.22
C TYR A 18 -10.83 4.54 -36.78
N LEU A 19 -11.46 3.41 -36.42
CA LEU A 19 -11.06 2.55 -35.32
C LEU A 19 -11.64 1.14 -35.60
N SER A 20 -10.89 0.33 -36.35
CA SER A 20 -11.13 -1.11 -36.45
C SER A 20 -10.68 -1.77 -35.14
N CYS A 21 -11.64 -2.04 -34.27
CA CYS A 21 -11.46 -2.94 -33.15
C CYS A 21 -11.56 -4.37 -33.69
N SER A 22 -10.44 -5.12 -33.74
CA SER A 22 -10.45 -6.54 -34.09
C SER A 22 -11.28 -7.28 -33.05
N ARG A 23 -12.31 -7.98 -33.52
CA ARG A 23 -13.11 -8.91 -32.73
C ARG A 23 -12.23 -10.05 -32.27
N TYR A 24 -12.15 -10.24 -30.98
CA TYR A 24 -11.63 -11.45 -30.35
C TYR A 24 -12.82 -12.41 -30.23
N ASP A 25 -12.88 -13.40 -31.12
CA ASP A 25 -13.85 -14.48 -31.03
C ASP A 25 -13.35 -15.51 -29.99
N GLY A 26 -13.74 -15.31 -28.74
CA GLY A 26 -13.65 -16.34 -27.71
C GLY A 26 -14.88 -17.25 -27.75
N PRO A 27 -14.80 -18.51 -27.35
CA PRO A 27 -15.91 -19.44 -27.43
C PRO A 27 -17.07 -19.00 -26.53
N THR A 28 -18.22 -18.78 -27.14
CA THR A 28 -19.50 -18.53 -26.47
C THR A 28 -19.92 -19.77 -25.70
N VAL A 29 -19.85 -19.70 -24.37
CA VAL A 29 -20.48 -20.70 -23.49
C VAL A 29 -21.99 -20.37 -23.42
N THR A 30 -22.78 -21.11 -24.16
CA THR A 30 -24.24 -21.07 -24.04
C THR A 30 -24.66 -21.79 -22.76
N TYR A 31 -25.20 -21.06 -21.82
CA TYR A 31 -25.86 -21.62 -20.62
C TYR A 31 -27.22 -22.15 -21.02
N ASN A 32 -27.38 -23.49 -21.04
CA ASN A 32 -28.68 -24.13 -21.27
C ASN A 32 -29.40 -24.25 -19.91
N SER A 33 -30.45 -23.46 -19.76
CA SER A 33 -31.28 -23.42 -18.54
C SER A 33 -32.49 -24.36 -18.68
N ASP A 34 -32.24 -25.69 -18.75
CA ASP A 34 -33.31 -26.68 -18.66
C ASP A 34 -33.24 -27.43 -17.32
N PRO A 35 -34.21 -27.27 -16.41
CA PRO A 35 -34.14 -27.88 -15.08
C PRO A 35 -34.38 -29.38 -15.04
N LYS A 36 -34.68 -30.04 -16.18
CA LYS A 36 -35.00 -31.49 -16.25
C LYS A 36 -33.83 -32.36 -16.65
N ALA A 37 -32.68 -31.82 -17.06
CA ALA A 37 -31.52 -32.60 -17.48
C ALA A 37 -30.58 -33.03 -16.34
N SER A 38 -30.87 -32.64 -15.10
CA SER A 38 -29.97 -32.92 -13.95
C SER A 38 -30.31 -34.19 -13.15
N ALA A 39 -31.29 -34.97 -13.56
CA ALA A 39 -31.77 -36.13 -12.78
C ALA A 39 -31.39 -37.50 -13.32
N GLU A 40 -30.77 -37.63 -14.49
CA GLU A 40 -30.57 -38.93 -15.15
C GLU A 40 -29.11 -39.39 -15.30
N ALA A 41 -28.14 -38.77 -14.65
CA ALA A 41 -26.71 -39.12 -14.73
C ALA A 41 -26.13 -39.71 -13.43
N LEU A 42 -26.92 -40.57 -12.75
CA LEU A 42 -26.42 -41.38 -11.62
C LEU A 42 -26.59 -42.86 -11.93
N HIS A 43 -25.73 -43.41 -12.77
CA HIS A 43 -25.48 -44.86 -12.80
C HIS A 43 -24.07 -45.18 -12.27
N PRO A 44 -23.95 -46.15 -11.33
CA PRO A 44 -22.68 -46.57 -10.78
C PRO A 44 -22.07 -47.64 -11.71
N GLY A 45 -20.97 -47.35 -12.35
CA GLY A 45 -20.24 -48.35 -13.14
C GLY A 45 -19.37 -47.79 -14.26
N SER A 46 -18.44 -46.93 -13.96
CA SER A 46 -17.25 -46.78 -14.80
C SER A 46 -16.03 -46.56 -13.92
N SER A 47 -15.10 -47.51 -14.02
CA SER A 47 -13.77 -47.49 -13.44
C SER A 47 -13.12 -46.12 -13.58
N ALA A 48 -12.71 -45.53 -12.46
CA ALA A 48 -11.92 -44.32 -12.41
C ALA A 48 -10.68 -44.44 -13.29
N PRO A 49 -10.34 -43.44 -14.12
CA PRO A 49 -9.05 -43.43 -14.80
C PRO A 49 -7.96 -43.31 -13.73
N ASP A 50 -6.94 -44.12 -13.91
CA ASP A 50 -5.74 -44.20 -13.07
C ASP A 50 -5.11 -42.80 -12.89
N GLU A 51 -5.22 -42.22 -11.69
CA GLU A 51 -4.60 -40.93 -11.30
C GLU A 51 -3.08 -41.05 -11.12
N ARG A 52 -2.41 -41.88 -11.85
CA ARG A 52 -0.95 -42.01 -11.89
C ARG A 52 -0.39 -41.41 -13.15
N GLY A 53 -0.26 -40.09 -13.20
CA GLY A 53 0.45 -39.54 -14.35
C GLY A 53 0.45 -38.02 -14.51
N PHE A 54 0.47 -37.23 -13.45
CA PHE A 54 1.04 -35.86 -13.45
C PHE A 54 1.44 -35.51 -12.00
N GLY A 55 2.52 -36.15 -11.56
CA GLY A 55 3.15 -35.83 -10.28
C GLY A 55 3.99 -34.54 -10.37
N GLY A 56 3.33 -33.41 -10.46
CA GLY A 56 3.86 -32.16 -10.00
C GLY A 56 3.05 -31.80 -8.77
N GLY A 57 3.58 -32.06 -7.56
CA GLY A 57 2.95 -31.67 -6.32
C GLY A 57 2.61 -30.18 -6.39
N ALA A 58 1.33 -29.84 -6.20
CA ALA A 58 0.95 -28.45 -5.99
C ALA A 58 1.73 -27.98 -4.76
N ASP A 59 2.71 -27.07 -4.96
CA ASP A 59 3.53 -26.54 -3.87
C ASP A 59 2.59 -26.01 -2.79
N SER A 60 2.58 -26.69 -1.65
CA SER A 60 1.75 -26.33 -0.51
C SER A 60 2.34 -25.12 0.19
N ILE A 61 1.50 -24.31 0.84
CA ILE A 61 1.97 -23.18 1.67
C ILE A 61 2.95 -23.65 2.77
N ASP A 62 2.78 -24.88 3.21
CA ASP A 62 3.55 -25.49 4.30
C ASP A 62 4.76 -26.31 3.80
N ASP A 63 5.05 -26.33 2.49
CA ASP A 63 6.18 -27.05 1.94
C ASP A 63 7.50 -26.31 2.16
N PHE A 64 8.51 -27.05 2.57
CA PHE A 64 9.87 -26.55 2.71
C PHE A 64 10.72 -26.99 1.52
N GLU A 65 11.09 -26.04 0.68
CA GLU A 65 11.79 -26.29 -0.59
C GLU A 65 13.32 -26.54 -0.44
N GLY A 66 13.77 -26.76 0.77
CA GLY A 66 15.19 -26.84 1.10
C GLY A 66 15.84 -25.46 1.33
N VAL A 67 16.92 -25.45 2.12
CA VAL A 67 17.56 -24.21 2.62
C VAL A 67 17.96 -23.25 1.49
N PRO A 68 18.69 -23.65 0.41
CA PRO A 68 19.17 -22.72 -0.60
C PRO A 68 18.04 -21.99 -1.32
N ARG A 69 16.97 -22.73 -1.73
CA ARG A 69 15.82 -22.17 -2.43
C ARG A 69 15.04 -21.23 -1.51
N THR A 70 14.77 -21.66 -0.28
CA THR A 70 14.07 -20.86 0.74
C THR A 70 14.77 -19.52 0.98
N LEU A 71 16.11 -19.52 1.11
CA LEU A 71 16.88 -18.28 1.28
C LEU A 71 16.84 -17.42 0.01
N CYS A 72 16.99 -18.01 -1.18
CA CYS A 72 16.96 -17.27 -2.43
C CYS A 72 15.61 -16.55 -2.62
N PHE A 73 14.49 -17.24 -2.43
CA PHE A 73 13.15 -16.64 -2.54
C PHE A 73 12.87 -15.65 -1.41
N GLY A 74 13.34 -15.94 -0.19
CA GLY A 74 13.27 -14.97 0.92
C GLY A 74 13.96 -13.65 0.59
N LEU A 75 15.15 -13.72 0.01
CA LEU A 75 15.88 -12.52 -0.44
C LEU A 75 15.11 -11.77 -1.55
N GLN A 76 14.50 -12.49 -2.50
CA GLN A 76 13.66 -11.86 -3.54
C GLN A 76 12.49 -11.08 -2.93
N HIS A 77 11.80 -11.64 -1.94
CA HIS A 77 10.73 -10.95 -1.23
C HIS A 77 11.23 -9.67 -0.55
N VAL A 78 12.39 -9.71 0.10
CA VAL A 78 13.00 -8.52 0.71
C VAL A 78 13.31 -7.46 -0.33
N LEU A 79 13.94 -7.82 -1.45
CA LEU A 79 14.32 -6.86 -2.51
C LEU A 79 13.11 -6.15 -3.13
N VAL A 80 11.98 -6.85 -3.31
CA VAL A 80 10.76 -6.27 -3.87
C VAL A 80 10.11 -5.26 -2.91
N MET A 81 10.06 -5.56 -1.60
CA MET A 81 9.46 -4.66 -0.61
C MET A 81 10.38 -3.51 -0.18
N TYR A 82 11.69 -3.67 -0.39
CA TYR A 82 12.72 -2.83 0.24
C TYR A 82 12.55 -1.34 -0.03
N ALA A 83 12.28 -0.99 -1.28
CA ALA A 83 12.07 0.41 -1.67
C ALA A 83 10.89 1.06 -0.93
N GLY A 84 9.78 0.33 -0.77
CA GLY A 84 8.61 0.78 -0.02
C GLY A 84 8.91 0.96 1.47
N THR A 85 9.55 -0.03 2.07
CA THR A 85 9.87 -0.03 3.52
C THR A 85 10.78 1.14 3.89
N VAL A 86 11.83 1.42 3.11
CA VAL A 86 12.76 2.50 3.43
C VAL A 86 12.21 3.90 3.12
N ALA A 87 11.23 4.02 2.25
CA ALA A 87 10.64 5.31 1.89
C ALA A 87 9.93 5.96 3.09
N VAL A 88 9.20 5.19 3.89
CA VAL A 88 8.41 5.72 5.01
C VAL A 88 9.26 6.37 6.10
N PRO A 89 10.35 5.76 6.62
CA PRO A 89 11.28 6.42 7.53
C PRO A 89 11.87 7.72 6.97
N LEU A 90 12.19 7.74 5.68
CA LEU A 90 12.75 8.93 5.00
C LEU A 90 11.70 10.04 4.89
N ILE A 91 10.44 9.71 4.57
CA ILE A 91 9.33 10.66 4.53
C ILE A 91 9.12 11.29 5.90
N LEU A 92 8.96 10.45 6.92
CA LEU A 92 8.72 10.92 8.29
C LEU A 92 9.91 11.73 8.81
N GLY A 93 11.13 11.24 8.58
CA GLY A 93 12.36 11.94 8.96
C GLY A 93 12.48 13.32 8.32
N SER A 94 12.15 13.44 7.05
CA SER A 94 12.14 14.72 6.33
C SER A 94 11.05 15.66 6.86
N ALA A 95 9.81 15.15 7.03
CA ALA A 95 8.66 15.95 7.46
C ALA A 95 8.78 16.45 8.91
N LEU A 96 9.42 15.66 9.79
CA LEU A 96 9.65 16.01 11.19
C LEU A 96 11.04 16.62 11.44
N HIS A 97 11.80 16.95 10.39
CA HIS A 97 13.15 17.55 10.46
C HIS A 97 14.11 16.77 11.37
N LEU A 98 14.09 15.42 11.29
CA LEU A 98 14.94 14.56 12.10
C LEU A 98 16.40 14.65 11.66
N SER A 99 17.31 14.51 12.62
CA SER A 99 18.72 14.42 12.33
C SER A 99 19.04 13.15 11.52
N PRO A 100 20.10 13.16 10.70
CA PRO A 100 20.50 11.98 9.93
C PRO A 100 20.71 10.72 10.78
N ALA A 101 21.25 10.87 12.01
CA ALA A 101 21.42 9.76 12.94
C ALA A 101 20.07 9.16 13.39
N GLN A 102 19.06 10.02 13.61
CA GLN A 102 17.70 9.57 13.94
C GLN A 102 17.03 8.86 12.77
N VAL A 103 17.23 9.36 11.54
CA VAL A 103 16.70 8.72 10.31
C VAL A 103 17.32 7.33 10.12
N ILE A 104 18.65 7.19 10.31
CA ILE A 104 19.34 5.90 10.26
C ILE A 104 18.76 4.94 11.31
N ALA A 105 18.53 5.43 12.53
CA ALA A 105 17.93 4.63 13.59
C ALA A 105 16.48 4.19 13.26
N LEU A 106 15.68 5.08 12.65
CA LEU A 106 14.32 4.76 12.18
C LEU A 106 14.33 3.67 11.12
N ILE A 107 15.21 3.76 10.12
CA ILE A 107 15.33 2.75 9.05
C ILE A 107 15.73 1.39 9.67
N GLY A 108 16.70 1.37 10.57
CA GLY A 108 17.12 0.15 11.25
C GLY A 108 16.00 -0.46 12.11
N ALA A 109 15.26 0.38 12.85
CA ALA A 109 14.13 -0.05 13.65
C ALA A 109 12.98 -0.61 12.79
N ASP A 110 12.71 0.03 11.64
CA ASP A 110 11.67 -0.43 10.73
C ASP A 110 12.01 -1.78 10.10
N LEU A 111 13.23 -1.96 9.59
CA LEU A 111 13.68 -3.24 9.05
C LEU A 111 13.60 -4.35 10.10
N PHE A 112 14.08 -4.08 11.33
CA PHE A 112 14.01 -5.03 12.44
C PHE A 112 12.59 -5.44 12.77
N THR A 113 11.69 -4.47 12.93
CA THR A 113 10.30 -4.74 13.33
C THR A 113 9.48 -5.34 12.18
N SER A 114 9.71 -4.92 10.92
CA SER A 114 9.16 -5.57 9.70
C SER A 114 9.52 -7.04 9.63
N GLY A 115 10.79 -7.36 9.96
CA GLY A 115 11.26 -8.73 10.02
C GLY A 115 10.53 -9.57 11.08
N LEU A 116 10.42 -9.05 12.30
CA LEU A 116 9.67 -9.71 13.37
C LEU A 116 8.18 -9.88 13.01
N ALA A 117 7.55 -8.86 12.42
CA ALA A 117 6.17 -8.89 11.95
C ALA A 117 5.96 -9.98 10.89
N THR A 118 6.88 -10.06 9.92
CA THR A 118 6.86 -11.09 8.85
C THR A 118 7.01 -12.50 9.43
N LEU A 119 7.96 -12.70 10.34
CA LEU A 119 8.13 -13.99 11.02
C LEU A 119 6.88 -14.39 11.79
N LEU A 120 6.27 -13.45 12.50
CA LEU A 120 5.04 -13.68 13.25
C LEU A 120 3.87 -14.07 12.32
N GLN A 121 3.72 -13.41 11.18
CA GLN A 121 2.66 -13.72 10.21
C GLN A 121 2.86 -15.07 9.54
N CYS A 122 4.09 -15.38 9.13
CA CYS A 122 4.38 -16.61 8.38
C CYS A 122 4.44 -17.85 9.26
N LEU A 123 5.10 -17.78 10.41
CA LEU A 123 5.27 -18.93 11.31
C LEU A 123 4.05 -19.13 12.20
N GLY A 124 3.48 -18.04 12.66
CA GLY A 124 2.37 -18.02 13.61
C GLY A 124 2.79 -18.45 15.01
N TRP A 125 2.26 -17.80 16.00
CA TRP A 125 2.46 -18.16 17.40
C TRP A 125 1.12 -18.08 18.14
N TRP A 126 0.66 -19.20 18.71
CA TRP A 126 -0.63 -19.32 19.39
C TRP A 126 -1.81 -18.81 18.52
N LYS A 127 -2.40 -17.64 18.83
CA LYS A 127 -3.50 -17.01 18.10
C LYS A 127 -3.03 -15.85 17.18
N PHE A 128 -1.74 -15.66 17.03
CA PHE A 128 -1.12 -14.61 16.20
C PHE A 128 -0.54 -15.20 14.93
N GLY A 129 -0.73 -14.49 13.81
CA GLY A 129 -0.19 -14.84 12.51
C GLY A 129 -1.12 -15.75 11.69
N ALA A 130 -1.30 -15.38 10.44
CA ALA A 130 -2.17 -16.08 9.49
C ALA A 130 -1.61 -17.43 9.01
N ARG A 131 -0.32 -17.68 9.21
CA ARG A 131 0.44 -18.82 8.65
C ARG A 131 0.32 -18.88 7.12
N LEU A 132 0.46 -17.72 6.52
CA LEU A 132 0.45 -17.48 5.08
C LEU A 132 1.78 -16.83 4.66
N PRO A 133 2.17 -16.89 3.39
CA PRO A 133 3.36 -16.22 2.88
C PRO A 133 3.13 -14.70 2.77
N LEU A 134 2.99 -14.04 3.91
CA LEU A 134 2.69 -12.61 4.07
C LEU A 134 3.94 -11.87 4.53
N ILE A 135 4.51 -11.02 3.67
CA ILE A 135 5.59 -10.12 4.10
C ILE A 135 4.98 -8.84 4.67
N GLN A 136 5.53 -8.38 5.77
CA GLN A 136 5.05 -7.20 6.50
C GLN A 136 5.98 -6.02 6.28
N GLY A 137 5.40 -4.85 6.05
CA GLY A 137 6.14 -3.60 6.00
C GLY A 137 5.34 -2.44 6.55
N CYS A 138 5.98 -1.28 6.65
CA CYS A 138 5.35 -0.07 7.15
C CYS A 138 4.21 0.41 6.22
N SER A 139 3.08 0.75 6.80
CA SER A 139 1.90 1.18 6.06
C SER A 139 2.00 2.63 5.60
N PHE A 140 1.88 2.86 4.28
CA PHE A 140 1.76 4.21 3.71
C PHE A 140 0.49 4.93 4.18
N ILE A 141 -0.56 4.20 4.52
CA ILE A 141 -1.85 4.74 5.00
C ILE A 141 -1.66 5.59 6.26
N CYS A 142 -0.73 5.18 7.14
CA CYS A 142 -0.50 5.83 8.41
C CYS A 142 0.49 6.99 8.34
N VAL A 143 1.21 7.19 7.22
CA VAL A 143 2.29 8.20 7.11
C VAL A 143 1.76 9.62 7.29
N ALA A 144 0.72 10.00 6.56
CA ALA A 144 0.17 11.35 6.65
C ALA A 144 -0.41 11.66 8.05
N PRO A 145 -1.21 10.78 8.70
CA PRO A 145 -1.58 10.94 10.10
C PRO A 145 -0.39 11.05 11.05
N MET A 146 0.65 10.24 10.88
CA MET A 146 1.85 10.30 11.72
C MET A 146 2.57 11.64 11.59
N ILE A 147 2.74 12.15 10.36
CA ILE A 147 3.33 13.48 10.12
C ILE A 147 2.50 14.55 10.83
N LEU A 148 1.18 14.54 10.64
CA LEU A 148 0.28 15.52 11.23
C LEU A 148 0.35 15.50 12.76
N ILE A 149 0.33 14.32 13.39
CA ILE A 149 0.44 14.16 14.83
C ILE A 149 1.84 14.57 15.31
N GLY A 150 2.89 14.13 14.62
CA GLY A 150 4.26 14.44 14.99
C GLY A 150 4.58 15.94 14.96
N THR A 151 4.01 16.67 13.98
CA THR A 151 4.18 18.13 13.86
C THR A 151 3.35 18.92 14.86
N GLN A 152 2.13 18.49 15.18
CA GLN A 152 1.21 19.24 16.05
C GLN A 152 1.33 18.87 17.53
N TYR A 153 1.58 17.59 17.85
CA TYR A 153 1.55 17.05 19.22
C TYR A 153 2.92 16.49 19.67
N GLY A 154 3.89 16.49 18.77
CA GLY A 154 5.23 15.96 19.03
C GLY A 154 5.36 14.45 18.83
N ILE A 155 6.63 14.01 18.66
CA ILE A 155 6.99 12.63 18.33
C ILE A 155 6.58 11.64 19.43
N PRO A 156 6.73 11.92 20.75
CA PRO A 156 6.27 11.00 21.78
C PRO A 156 4.78 10.72 21.73
N THR A 157 3.94 11.72 21.41
CA THR A 157 2.50 11.54 21.25
C THR A 157 2.15 10.72 20.00
N MET A 158 2.89 10.91 18.92
CA MET A 158 2.75 10.10 17.70
C MET A 158 2.99 8.62 18.00
N TYR A 159 4.05 8.28 18.73
CA TYR A 159 4.31 6.87 19.08
C TYR A 159 3.33 6.32 20.11
N GLY A 160 2.81 7.13 21.03
CA GLY A 160 1.71 6.77 21.90
C GLY A 160 0.46 6.37 21.10
N ALA A 161 0.13 7.14 20.06
CA ALA A 161 -0.99 6.83 19.17
C ALA A 161 -0.74 5.55 18.35
N VAL A 162 0.50 5.31 17.89
CA VAL A 162 0.89 4.06 17.20
C VAL A 162 0.70 2.84 18.10
N ILE A 163 1.13 2.90 19.36
CA ILE A 163 0.95 1.80 20.32
C ILE A 163 -0.55 1.51 20.54
N CYS A 164 -1.34 2.56 20.78
CA CYS A 164 -2.78 2.40 21.03
C CYS A 164 -3.54 1.88 19.79
N CYS A 165 -3.22 2.35 18.59
CA CYS A 165 -3.88 1.85 17.38
C CYS A 165 -3.47 0.41 17.06
N GLY A 166 -2.25 -0.03 17.41
CA GLY A 166 -1.85 -1.42 17.38
C GLY A 166 -2.69 -2.30 18.32
N LEU A 167 -2.89 -1.84 19.56
CA LEU A 167 -3.77 -2.50 20.52
C LEU A 167 -5.22 -2.57 20.00
N PHE A 168 -5.72 -1.47 19.44
CA PHE A 168 -7.04 -1.41 18.81
C PHE A 168 -7.16 -2.47 17.71
N THR A 169 -6.21 -2.56 16.78
CA THR A 169 -6.20 -3.53 15.69
C THR A 169 -6.22 -4.97 16.21
N MET A 170 -5.43 -5.26 17.22
CA MET A 170 -5.37 -6.57 17.86
C MET A 170 -6.71 -6.98 18.47
N LEU A 171 -7.40 -6.05 19.14
CA LEU A 171 -8.69 -6.27 19.79
C LEU A 171 -9.86 -6.24 18.80
N ALA A 172 -9.78 -5.43 17.75
CA ALA A 172 -10.80 -5.31 16.71
C ALA A 172 -10.86 -6.54 15.79
N GLY A 173 -9.79 -7.32 15.66
CA GLY A 173 -9.71 -8.47 14.77
C GLY A 173 -10.91 -9.44 14.84
N PRO A 174 -11.36 -9.90 16.02
CA PRO A 174 -12.55 -10.75 16.16
C PRO A 174 -13.87 -10.06 15.76
N LEU A 175 -13.94 -8.75 15.88
CA LEU A 175 -15.12 -7.93 15.58
C LEU A 175 -15.11 -7.35 14.16
N TYR A 176 -14.06 -7.60 13.40
CA TYR A 176 -13.81 -6.99 12.11
C TYR A 176 -14.94 -7.22 11.09
N SER A 177 -15.56 -8.39 11.07
CA SER A 177 -16.73 -8.67 10.21
C SER A 177 -17.91 -7.72 10.45
N ARG A 178 -18.07 -7.21 11.67
CA ARG A 178 -19.07 -6.18 12.00
C ARG A 178 -18.63 -4.78 11.53
N LEU A 179 -17.35 -4.53 11.53
CA LEU A 179 -16.77 -3.24 11.11
C LEU A 179 -16.77 -3.10 9.60
N LEU A 180 -16.50 -4.20 8.87
CA LEU A 180 -16.48 -4.25 7.39
C LEU A 180 -17.75 -3.71 6.74
N ARG A 181 -18.92 -3.88 7.38
CA ARG A 181 -20.18 -3.36 6.82
C ARG A 181 -20.20 -1.85 6.61
N PHE A 182 -19.37 -1.09 7.34
CA PHE A 182 -19.24 0.36 7.21
C PHE A 182 -18.19 0.77 6.19
N PHE A 183 -17.36 -0.19 5.75
CA PHE A 183 -16.26 0.01 4.81
C PHE A 183 -16.46 -0.82 3.53
N PRO A 184 -17.55 -0.60 2.78
CA PRO A 184 -17.70 -1.22 1.46
C PRO A 184 -16.63 -0.69 0.48
N PRO A 185 -16.43 -1.34 -0.69
CA PRO A 185 -15.43 -0.94 -1.69
C PRO A 185 -15.46 0.54 -2.07
N VAL A 186 -16.64 1.17 -2.10
CA VAL A 186 -16.79 2.60 -2.38
C VAL A 186 -16.12 3.47 -1.33
N VAL A 187 -16.18 3.09 -0.06
CA VAL A 187 -15.54 3.82 1.05
C VAL A 187 -14.03 3.57 1.03
N ILE A 188 -13.63 2.31 0.95
CA ILE A 188 -12.23 1.88 0.95
C ILE A 188 -11.48 2.52 -0.20
N GLY A 189 -11.98 2.38 -1.43
CA GLY A 189 -11.35 2.92 -2.63
C GLY A 189 -11.21 4.44 -2.58
N SER A 190 -12.26 5.16 -2.11
CA SER A 190 -12.16 6.63 -1.94
C SER A 190 -11.05 7.03 -0.98
N VAL A 191 -10.93 6.34 0.14
CA VAL A 191 -9.89 6.64 1.15
C VAL A 191 -8.49 6.32 0.61
N ILE A 192 -8.30 5.18 -0.07
CA ILE A 192 -6.99 4.80 -0.63
C ILE A 192 -6.55 5.78 -1.72
N VAL A 193 -7.46 6.27 -2.58
CA VAL A 193 -7.16 7.33 -3.55
C VAL A 193 -6.64 8.58 -2.84
N VAL A 194 -7.33 9.02 -1.78
CA VAL A 194 -6.92 10.21 -1.01
C VAL A 194 -5.56 9.99 -0.35
N ILE A 195 -5.26 8.79 0.15
CA ILE A 195 -3.95 8.47 0.74
C ILE A 195 -2.85 8.68 -0.29
N GLY A 196 -2.97 8.11 -1.49
CA GLY A 196 -1.97 8.29 -2.54
C GLY A 196 -1.78 9.75 -2.92
N LEU A 197 -2.88 10.50 -3.07
CA LEU A 197 -2.83 11.93 -3.41
C LEU A 197 -2.27 12.79 -2.27
N SER A 198 -2.52 12.44 -1.00
CA SER A 198 -2.05 13.20 0.16
C SER A 198 -0.53 13.19 0.35
N LEU A 199 0.16 12.24 -0.26
CA LEU A 199 1.61 12.12 -0.21
C LEU A 199 2.31 12.79 -1.39
N LEU A 200 1.59 13.22 -2.44
CA LEU A 200 2.19 13.90 -3.61
C LEU A 200 2.93 15.19 -3.26
N PRO A 201 2.47 16.05 -2.33
CA PRO A 201 3.25 17.22 -1.92
C PRO A 201 4.63 16.88 -1.36
N VAL A 202 4.75 15.76 -0.63
CA VAL A 202 6.04 15.27 -0.13
C VAL A 202 6.95 14.86 -1.29
N ALA A 203 6.41 14.10 -2.26
CA ALA A 203 7.16 13.72 -3.46
C ALA A 203 7.61 14.95 -4.27
N GLY A 204 6.72 15.94 -4.43
CA GLY A 204 7.03 17.20 -5.11
C GLY A 204 8.09 18.01 -4.38
N GLY A 205 8.01 18.11 -3.06
CA GLY A 205 9.02 18.75 -2.23
C GLY A 205 10.39 18.10 -2.37
N TRP A 206 10.45 16.77 -2.37
CA TRP A 206 11.70 16.04 -2.60
C TRP A 206 12.23 16.20 -4.02
N LEU A 207 11.36 16.19 -5.02
CA LEU A 207 11.72 16.42 -6.41
C LEU A 207 12.39 17.78 -6.59
N GLY A 208 11.90 18.79 -5.86
CA GLY A 208 12.48 20.14 -5.84
C GLY A 208 13.78 20.28 -5.06
N GLY A 209 14.23 19.24 -4.31
CA GLY A 209 15.46 19.31 -3.50
C GLY A 209 15.20 19.19 -1.99
N GLY A 210 13.93 19.23 -1.55
CA GLY A 210 13.49 18.95 -0.18
C GLY A 210 13.34 20.14 0.73
N ASP A 211 14.00 21.27 0.47
CA ASP A 211 13.82 22.51 1.22
C ASP A 211 13.17 23.56 0.31
N SER A 212 11.89 23.79 0.49
CA SER A 212 11.14 24.77 -0.31
C SER A 212 11.57 26.23 -0.10
N GLY A 213 12.31 26.52 0.97
CA GLY A 213 12.87 27.84 1.26
C GLY A 213 14.26 28.06 0.63
N ALA A 214 14.92 27.00 0.12
CA ALA A 214 16.23 27.12 -0.48
C ALA A 214 16.16 27.79 -1.85
N ALA A 215 17.15 28.64 -2.16
CA ALA A 215 17.23 29.34 -3.45
C ALA A 215 17.32 28.37 -4.66
N GLU A 216 17.83 27.17 -4.45
CA GLU A 216 17.98 26.14 -5.48
C GLU A 216 16.76 25.20 -5.58
N PHE A 217 15.68 25.45 -4.82
CA PHE A 217 14.48 24.64 -4.88
C PHE A 217 13.86 24.68 -6.28
N GLY A 218 13.58 23.51 -6.84
CA GLY A 218 13.06 23.38 -8.19
C GLY A 218 14.10 23.64 -9.30
N GLY A 219 15.39 23.75 -8.92
CA GLY A 219 16.48 23.91 -9.88
C GLY A 219 16.54 22.76 -10.89
N LEU A 220 17.00 23.06 -12.12
CA LEU A 220 17.07 22.08 -13.21
C LEU A 220 17.89 20.82 -12.85
N ALA A 221 18.92 20.97 -12.02
CA ALA A 221 19.73 19.84 -11.55
C ALA A 221 18.91 18.87 -10.69
N HIS A 222 18.10 19.38 -9.74
CA HIS A 222 17.23 18.58 -8.91
C HIS A 222 16.11 17.93 -9.73
N LEU A 223 15.40 18.72 -10.54
CA LEU A 223 14.33 18.22 -11.40
C LEU A 223 14.85 17.19 -12.39
N GLY A 224 16.01 17.45 -13.03
CA GLY A 224 16.64 16.54 -13.97
C GLY A 224 16.97 15.19 -13.34
N LEU A 225 17.53 15.18 -12.13
CA LEU A 225 17.87 13.96 -11.41
C LEU A 225 16.61 13.15 -11.00
N GLY A 226 15.59 13.84 -10.49
CA GLY A 226 14.34 13.19 -10.12
C GLY A 226 13.57 12.65 -11.33
N LEU A 227 13.48 13.42 -12.41
CA LEU A 227 12.85 12.98 -13.66
C LEU A 227 13.64 11.85 -14.32
N PHE A 228 14.97 11.86 -14.27
CA PHE A 228 15.80 10.72 -14.69
C PHE A 228 15.43 9.45 -13.92
N THR A 229 15.32 9.54 -12.58
CA THR A 229 14.93 8.41 -11.74
C THR A 229 13.53 7.90 -12.10
N LEU A 230 12.56 8.80 -12.27
CA LEU A 230 11.20 8.47 -12.70
C LEU A 230 11.22 7.76 -14.06
N ALA A 231 11.92 8.34 -15.05
CA ALA A 231 12.01 7.77 -16.39
C ALA A 231 12.67 6.38 -16.37
N LEU A 232 13.72 6.20 -15.58
CA LEU A 232 14.39 4.91 -15.42
C LEU A 232 13.46 3.86 -14.85
N ILE A 233 12.65 4.19 -13.83
CA ILE A 233 11.64 3.27 -13.28
C ILE A 233 10.63 2.87 -14.35
N VAL A 234 10.09 3.84 -15.10
CA VAL A 234 9.11 3.59 -16.17
C VAL A 234 9.70 2.71 -17.27
N VAL A 235 10.94 2.98 -17.70
CA VAL A 235 11.65 2.17 -18.71
C VAL A 235 11.87 0.75 -18.19
N LEU A 236 12.34 0.58 -16.96
CA LEU A 236 12.53 -0.74 -16.34
C LEU A 236 11.22 -1.49 -16.21
N GLN A 237 10.13 -0.81 -15.87
CA GLN A 237 8.80 -1.41 -15.80
C GLN A 237 8.29 -1.83 -17.18
N ARG A 238 8.55 -1.04 -18.23
CA ARG A 238 8.06 -1.28 -19.59
C ARG A 238 8.84 -2.37 -20.32
N PHE A 239 10.16 -2.37 -20.19
CA PHE A 239 11.05 -3.26 -20.94
C PHE A 239 11.64 -4.39 -20.09
N GLY A 240 11.63 -4.26 -18.77
CA GLY A 240 12.02 -5.30 -17.85
C GLY A 240 11.07 -6.49 -17.91
N ARG A 241 11.59 -7.69 -17.66
CA ARG A 241 10.81 -8.94 -17.60
C ARG A 241 11.01 -9.60 -16.24
N GLY A 242 9.94 -10.17 -15.70
CA GLY A 242 9.99 -10.92 -14.44
C GLY A 242 10.55 -10.08 -13.29
N MET A 243 11.67 -10.51 -12.72
CA MET A 243 12.28 -9.87 -11.55
C MET A 243 12.70 -8.41 -11.80
N ILE A 244 13.20 -8.05 -12.99
CA ILE A 244 13.63 -6.68 -13.30
C ILE A 244 12.46 -5.70 -13.22
N ALA A 245 11.29 -6.07 -13.75
CA ALA A 245 10.10 -5.25 -13.65
C ALA A 245 9.67 -5.08 -12.19
N ASN A 246 9.67 -6.15 -11.39
CA ASN A 246 9.30 -6.09 -9.98
C ASN A 246 10.26 -5.26 -9.13
N LEU A 247 11.54 -5.22 -9.50
CA LEU A 247 12.58 -4.44 -8.83
C LEU A 247 12.76 -3.02 -9.44
N SER A 248 11.90 -2.60 -10.37
CA SER A 248 12.07 -1.34 -11.11
C SER A 248 12.26 -0.12 -10.21
N VAL A 249 11.50 -0.01 -9.12
CA VAL A 249 11.64 1.09 -8.15
C VAL A 249 12.98 1.03 -7.43
N LEU A 250 13.40 -0.13 -6.94
CA LEU A 250 14.70 -0.31 -6.30
C LEU A 250 15.85 0.00 -7.26
N LEU A 251 15.80 -0.54 -8.48
CA LEU A 251 16.81 -0.29 -9.52
C LEU A 251 16.82 1.17 -9.94
N GLY A 252 15.67 1.83 -9.98
CA GLY A 252 15.54 3.25 -10.23
C GLY A 252 16.21 4.11 -9.15
N LEU A 253 15.99 3.75 -7.87
CA LEU A 253 16.67 4.40 -6.73
C LEU A 253 18.18 4.22 -6.81
N LEU A 254 18.65 3.02 -7.10
CA LEU A 254 20.10 2.74 -7.25
C LEU A 254 20.69 3.50 -8.43
N GLY A 255 20.04 3.46 -9.60
CA GLY A 255 20.50 4.17 -10.80
C GLY A 255 20.46 5.69 -10.62
N GLY A 256 19.40 6.23 -10.01
CA GLY A 256 19.30 7.65 -9.67
C GLY A 256 20.41 8.09 -8.69
N THR A 257 20.67 7.26 -7.66
CA THR A 257 21.74 7.53 -6.69
C THR A 257 23.13 7.46 -7.34
N ALA A 258 23.35 6.49 -8.24
CA ALA A 258 24.60 6.40 -9.00
C ALA A 258 24.81 7.63 -9.88
N MET A 259 23.75 8.10 -10.57
CA MET A 259 23.79 9.34 -11.35
C MET A 259 24.10 10.55 -10.47
N ALA A 260 23.45 10.64 -9.29
CA ALA A 260 23.70 11.71 -8.32
C ALA A 260 25.14 11.69 -7.80
N ALA A 261 25.70 10.51 -7.56
CA ALA A 261 27.12 10.37 -7.19
C ALA A 261 28.06 10.83 -8.29
N ALA A 262 27.77 10.46 -9.56
CA ALA A 262 28.55 10.87 -10.73
C ALA A 262 28.51 12.39 -10.98
N THR A 263 27.38 13.04 -10.63
CA THR A 263 27.20 14.51 -10.76
C THR A 263 27.57 15.29 -9.51
N GLY A 264 28.12 14.63 -8.47
CA GLY A 264 28.52 15.28 -7.21
C GLY A 264 27.36 15.72 -6.30
N GLN A 265 26.15 15.26 -6.56
CA GLN A 265 24.94 15.59 -5.79
C GLN A 265 24.65 14.60 -4.64
N ALA A 266 25.43 13.54 -4.49
CA ALA A 266 25.30 12.57 -3.39
C ALA A 266 26.50 12.67 -2.43
N SER A 267 26.23 12.64 -1.11
CA SER A 267 27.25 12.61 -0.08
C SER A 267 27.12 11.34 0.76
N PHE A 268 28.19 10.54 0.77
CA PHE A 268 28.27 9.31 1.57
C PHE A 268 29.14 9.48 2.83
N ALA A 269 29.43 10.72 3.24
CA ALA A 269 30.33 11.00 4.37
C ALA A 269 29.86 10.30 5.68
N GLN A 270 28.56 10.24 5.92
CA GLN A 270 28.02 9.60 7.11
C GLN A 270 28.10 8.08 7.10
N VAL A 271 28.16 7.45 5.93
CA VAL A 271 28.30 5.99 5.79
C VAL A 271 29.63 5.54 6.40
N GLY A 272 30.68 6.34 6.20
CA GLY A 272 32.02 6.07 6.78
C GLY A 272 32.01 6.08 8.30
N ALA A 273 31.30 7.04 8.91
CA ALA A 273 31.24 7.23 10.36
C ALA A 273 30.27 6.29 11.08
N THR A 274 29.36 5.62 10.35
CA THR A 274 28.34 4.74 10.95
C THR A 274 28.93 3.36 11.26
N PRO A 275 28.68 2.78 12.45
CA PRO A 275 29.14 1.46 12.82
C PRO A 275 28.50 0.37 11.96
N TRP A 276 29.19 -0.77 11.82
CA TRP A 276 28.64 -1.92 11.10
C TRP A 276 27.46 -2.59 11.83
N PHE A 277 27.53 -2.66 13.16
CA PHE A 277 26.55 -3.32 14.00
C PHE A 277 25.92 -2.31 14.97
N GLY A 278 24.64 -2.43 15.15
CA GLY A 278 23.85 -1.65 16.11
C GLY A 278 22.51 -2.32 16.36
N MET A 279 21.84 -1.95 17.42
CA MET A 279 20.52 -2.47 17.76
C MET A 279 19.50 -1.34 17.76
N ALA A 280 18.29 -1.62 17.27
CA ALA A 280 17.17 -0.71 17.40
C ALA A 280 16.96 -0.37 18.88
N ARG A 281 16.98 0.92 19.21
CA ARG A 281 16.83 1.40 20.59
C ARG A 281 15.33 1.64 20.85
N PRO A 282 14.71 0.93 21.80
CA PRO A 282 13.35 1.23 22.19
C PRO A 282 13.28 2.64 22.80
N LEU A 283 12.15 3.32 22.57
CA LEU A 283 11.83 4.64 23.14
C LEU A 283 12.90 5.72 22.86
N LEU A 284 13.51 5.71 21.67
CA LEU A 284 14.57 6.64 21.26
C LEU A 284 14.15 8.10 21.41
N PHE A 285 12.87 8.42 21.16
CA PHE A 285 12.31 9.77 21.23
C PHE A 285 11.64 10.09 22.58
N GLY A 286 11.90 9.28 23.60
CA GLY A 286 11.32 9.44 24.94
C GLY A 286 10.09 8.58 25.21
N TRP A 287 9.50 8.73 26.39
CA TRP A 287 8.30 8.00 26.79
C TRP A 287 7.09 8.38 25.95
N PRO A 288 6.28 7.42 25.48
CA PRO A 288 5.09 7.71 24.71
C PRO A 288 4.05 8.52 25.52
N HIS A 289 3.48 9.53 24.90
CA HIS A 289 2.38 10.29 25.46
C HIS A 289 1.07 9.85 24.80
N PHE A 290 0.01 9.72 25.60
CA PHE A 290 -1.28 9.21 25.13
C PHE A 290 -2.30 10.35 25.09
N ALA A 291 -2.71 10.75 23.88
CA ALA A 291 -3.72 11.78 23.66
C ALA A 291 -4.92 11.20 22.86
N PRO A 292 -6.16 11.42 23.29
CA PRO A 292 -7.34 10.78 22.70
C PRO A 292 -7.50 11.08 21.20
N MET A 293 -7.30 12.33 20.76
CA MET A 293 -7.48 12.74 19.37
C MET A 293 -6.47 12.09 18.41
N PRO A 294 -5.15 12.13 18.66
CA PRO A 294 -4.15 11.37 17.90
C PRO A 294 -4.46 9.89 17.82
N ILE A 295 -4.87 9.27 18.92
CA ILE A 295 -5.24 7.84 18.97
C ILE A 295 -6.43 7.57 18.06
N ALA A 296 -7.49 8.39 18.11
CA ALA A 296 -8.68 8.22 17.28
C ALA A 296 -8.36 8.31 15.78
N VAL A 297 -7.56 9.30 15.36
CA VAL A 297 -7.12 9.45 13.96
C VAL A 297 -6.34 8.23 13.50
N MET A 298 -5.40 7.73 14.31
CA MET A 298 -4.62 6.53 13.98
C MET A 298 -5.49 5.27 13.95
N CYS A 299 -6.48 5.13 14.83
CA CYS A 299 -7.41 3.99 14.81
C CYS A 299 -8.24 3.97 13.52
N VAL A 300 -8.70 5.13 13.02
CA VAL A 300 -9.41 5.21 11.73
C VAL A 300 -8.50 4.76 10.59
N ALA A 301 -7.25 5.23 10.54
CA ALA A 301 -6.27 4.78 9.56
C ALA A 301 -6.06 3.26 9.63
N MET A 302 -5.97 2.68 10.84
CA MET A 302 -5.80 1.23 11.00
C MET A 302 -7.00 0.42 10.54
N VAL A 303 -8.22 0.93 10.56
CA VAL A 303 -9.38 0.24 9.95
C VAL A 303 -9.17 0.07 8.45
N VAL A 304 -8.63 1.10 7.77
CA VAL A 304 -8.30 1.00 6.34
C VAL A 304 -7.15 0.02 6.11
N VAL A 305 -6.12 0.03 6.96
CA VAL A 305 -5.02 -0.96 6.95
C VAL A 305 -5.56 -2.39 7.06
N MET A 306 -6.51 -2.64 7.96
CA MET A 306 -7.14 -3.96 8.12
C MET A 306 -7.85 -4.42 6.84
N THR A 307 -8.46 -3.51 6.06
CA THR A 307 -9.09 -3.87 4.77
C THR A 307 -8.04 -4.25 3.73
N GLU A 308 -6.92 -3.55 3.67
CA GLU A 308 -5.79 -3.89 2.79
C GLU A 308 -5.20 -5.26 3.15
N THR A 309 -4.95 -5.52 4.42
CA THR A 309 -4.52 -6.85 4.90
C THR A 309 -5.52 -7.94 4.52
N THR A 310 -6.84 -7.66 4.60
CA THR A 310 -7.88 -8.61 4.18
C THR A 310 -7.76 -8.93 2.70
N GLY A 311 -7.66 -7.92 1.85
CA GLY A 311 -7.51 -8.08 0.40
C GLY A 311 -6.31 -8.95 0.04
N ASN A 312 -5.16 -8.67 0.65
CA ASN A 312 -3.93 -9.44 0.44
C ASN A 312 -4.05 -10.90 0.95
N CYS A 313 -4.66 -11.12 2.12
CA CYS A 313 -4.90 -12.46 2.63
C CYS A 313 -5.80 -13.28 1.69
N LEU A 314 -6.88 -12.67 1.17
CA LEU A 314 -7.78 -13.34 0.23
C LEU A 314 -7.09 -13.65 -1.10
N ALA A 315 -6.34 -12.71 -1.65
CA ALA A 315 -5.58 -12.89 -2.90
C ALA A 315 -4.54 -14.02 -2.76
N ILE A 316 -3.79 -14.04 -1.65
CA ILE A 316 -2.83 -15.13 -1.38
C ILE A 316 -3.55 -16.46 -1.16
N GLY A 317 -4.72 -16.44 -0.50
CA GLY A 317 -5.55 -17.62 -0.35
C GLY A 317 -5.98 -18.21 -1.70
N GLU A 318 -6.37 -17.35 -2.65
CA GLU A 318 -6.74 -17.74 -4.00
C GLU A 318 -5.54 -18.33 -4.77
N ILE A 319 -4.39 -17.64 -4.77
CA ILE A 319 -3.14 -18.10 -5.39
C ILE A 319 -2.71 -19.46 -4.83
N ALA A 320 -2.87 -19.66 -3.53
CA ALA A 320 -2.45 -20.87 -2.82
C ALA A 320 -3.51 -21.98 -2.80
N GLY A 321 -4.72 -21.71 -3.32
CA GLY A 321 -5.83 -22.67 -3.29
C GLY A 321 -6.38 -22.92 -1.87
N ARG A 322 -6.18 -21.98 -0.92
CA ARG A 322 -6.60 -22.10 0.48
C ARG A 322 -7.73 -21.14 0.81
N LYS A 323 -8.84 -21.64 1.32
CA LYS A 323 -9.95 -20.79 1.79
C LYS A 323 -9.53 -20.01 3.03
N ILE A 324 -9.64 -18.69 2.97
CA ILE A 324 -9.35 -17.78 4.08
C ILE A 324 -10.64 -17.49 4.85
N GLY A 325 -10.70 -17.98 6.08
CA GLY A 325 -11.83 -17.76 6.97
C GLY A 325 -11.59 -16.65 8.00
N GLN A 326 -12.63 -16.32 8.76
CA GLN A 326 -12.57 -15.29 9.79
C GLN A 326 -11.49 -15.56 10.86
N ALA A 327 -11.23 -16.83 11.20
CA ALA A 327 -10.19 -17.19 12.16
C ALA A 327 -8.79 -16.80 11.67
N THR A 328 -8.49 -17.05 10.38
CA THR A 328 -7.22 -16.67 9.74
C THR A 328 -7.05 -15.15 9.70
N LEU A 329 -8.09 -14.41 9.26
CA LEU A 329 -8.07 -12.94 9.26
C LEU A 329 -7.89 -12.37 10.65
N SER A 330 -8.61 -12.92 11.66
CA SER A 330 -8.46 -12.49 13.04
C SER A 330 -7.04 -12.74 13.59
N ALA A 331 -6.40 -13.82 13.19
CA ALA A 331 -5.01 -14.11 13.55
C ALA A 331 -4.02 -13.16 12.84
N ALA A 332 -4.30 -12.82 11.56
CA ALA A 332 -3.53 -11.82 10.82
C ALA A 332 -3.59 -10.45 11.52
N PHE A 333 -4.79 -9.97 11.86
CA PHE A 333 -4.95 -8.66 12.52
C PHE A 333 -4.33 -8.60 13.91
N ARG A 334 -4.36 -9.72 14.65
CA ARG A 334 -3.64 -9.76 15.93
C ARG A 334 -2.14 -9.63 15.74
N ALA A 335 -1.59 -10.23 14.69
CA ALA A 335 -0.18 -10.10 14.36
C ALA A 335 0.16 -8.68 13.88
N ASP A 336 -0.65 -8.08 13.00
CA ASP A 336 -0.49 -6.69 12.55
C ASP A 336 -0.56 -5.72 13.74
N GLY A 337 -1.52 -5.93 14.65
CA GLY A 337 -1.67 -5.11 15.85
C GLY A 337 -0.48 -5.23 16.79
N LEU A 338 0.00 -6.46 17.07
CA LEU A 338 1.17 -6.68 17.90
C LEU A 338 2.44 -6.10 17.25
N ALA A 339 2.60 -6.29 15.93
CA ALA A 339 3.72 -5.71 15.18
C ALA A 339 3.70 -4.18 15.23
N THR A 340 2.50 -3.56 15.10
CA THR A 340 2.32 -2.10 15.23
C THR A 340 2.64 -1.62 16.64
N MET A 341 2.24 -2.34 17.68
CA MET A 341 2.63 -2.01 19.07
C MET A 341 4.14 -2.06 19.26
N LEU A 342 4.78 -3.13 18.76
CA LEU A 342 6.26 -3.25 18.77
C LEU A 342 6.89 -2.11 17.95
N GLY A 343 6.31 -1.77 16.79
CA GLY A 343 6.72 -0.62 16.00
C GLY A 343 6.70 0.68 16.81
N GLY A 344 5.63 0.93 17.57
CA GLY A 344 5.55 2.09 18.45
C GLY A 344 6.62 2.12 19.55
N VAL A 345 6.95 0.94 20.13
CA VAL A 345 7.99 0.83 21.16
C VAL A 345 9.41 1.01 20.57
N PHE A 346 9.67 0.44 19.40
CA PHE A 346 10.97 0.54 18.72
C PHE A 346 11.10 1.79 17.84
N ASN A 347 10.16 2.71 17.92
CA ASN A 347 10.13 3.93 17.11
C ASN A 347 10.07 3.65 15.60
N SER A 348 9.25 2.72 15.22
CA SER A 348 8.94 2.36 13.85
C SER A 348 7.48 2.73 13.51
N PHE A 349 6.77 1.96 12.72
CA PHE A 349 5.54 2.34 12.06
C PHE A 349 4.42 1.32 12.31
N PRO A 350 3.16 1.67 11.99
CA PRO A 350 2.10 0.68 11.80
C PRO A 350 2.42 -0.24 10.62
N TYR A 351 2.09 -1.52 10.78
CA TYR A 351 2.42 -2.58 9.82
C TYR A 351 1.20 -3.10 9.08
N ASN A 352 1.42 -3.46 7.81
CA ASN A 352 0.47 -4.19 6.98
C ASN A 352 1.17 -5.16 6.03
N VAL A 353 0.37 -5.94 5.31
CA VAL A 353 0.86 -6.85 4.26
C VAL A 353 1.16 -6.06 2.98
N TYR A 354 2.35 -6.25 2.41
CA TYR A 354 2.72 -5.62 1.15
C TYR A 354 2.14 -6.35 -0.06
N SER A 355 1.27 -5.66 -0.80
CA SER A 355 0.60 -6.17 -2.01
C SER A 355 1.57 -6.46 -3.16
N GLN A 356 2.69 -5.74 -3.27
CA GLN A 356 3.74 -6.00 -4.26
C GLN A 356 4.28 -7.43 -4.15
N ASN A 357 4.38 -7.95 -2.94
CA ASN A 357 4.86 -9.31 -2.69
C ASN A 357 3.81 -10.37 -3.01
N THR A 358 2.53 -10.03 -2.98
CA THR A 358 1.45 -10.89 -3.49
C THR A 358 1.60 -11.12 -5.00
N GLY A 359 1.95 -10.06 -5.76
CA GLY A 359 2.29 -10.16 -7.18
C GLY A 359 3.51 -11.06 -7.43
N LEU A 360 4.57 -10.95 -6.61
CA LEU A 360 5.75 -11.82 -6.71
C LEU A 360 5.39 -13.30 -6.49
N LEU A 361 4.50 -13.59 -5.55
CA LEU A 361 4.03 -14.94 -5.27
C LEU A 361 3.35 -15.57 -6.50
N SER A 362 2.53 -14.80 -7.22
CA SER A 362 1.88 -15.22 -8.45
C SER A 362 2.88 -15.53 -9.56
N LEU A 363 3.95 -14.75 -9.67
CA LEU A 363 4.96 -14.90 -10.74
C LEU A 363 5.97 -16.02 -10.46
N SER A 364 6.45 -16.12 -9.21
CA SER A 364 7.46 -17.11 -8.83
C SER A 364 6.91 -18.53 -8.70
N ARG A 365 5.58 -18.65 -8.55
CA ARG A 365 4.86 -19.89 -8.21
C ARG A 365 5.29 -20.54 -6.89
N VAL A 366 6.21 -19.94 -6.15
CA VAL A 366 6.65 -20.42 -4.84
C VAL A 366 5.70 -19.90 -3.77
N LYS A 367 4.88 -20.80 -3.25
CA LYS A 367 3.80 -20.48 -2.29
C LYS A 367 4.22 -20.70 -0.84
N SER A 368 5.45 -21.13 -0.60
CA SER A 368 5.96 -21.51 0.71
C SER A 368 6.02 -20.32 1.69
N ARG A 369 5.34 -20.44 2.83
CA ARG A 369 5.45 -19.46 3.93
C ARG A 369 6.85 -19.42 4.55
N TYR A 370 7.61 -20.49 4.44
CA TYR A 370 8.98 -20.54 4.95
C TYR A 370 9.94 -19.70 4.10
N ALA A 371 9.69 -19.58 2.79
CA ALA A 371 10.44 -18.67 1.93
C ALA A 371 10.26 -17.21 2.38
N VAL A 372 9.01 -16.79 2.64
CA VAL A 372 8.73 -15.44 3.13
C VAL A 372 9.24 -15.25 4.56
N ALA A 373 9.14 -16.27 5.42
CA ALA A 373 9.73 -16.24 6.76
C ALA A 373 11.27 -16.04 6.73
N ALA A 374 11.98 -16.67 5.79
CA ALA A 374 13.39 -16.40 5.57
C ALA A 374 13.65 -14.94 5.19
N GLY A 375 12.78 -14.34 4.38
CA GLY A 375 12.77 -12.89 4.11
C GLY A 375 12.66 -12.07 5.41
N GLY A 376 11.73 -12.44 6.30
CA GLY A 376 11.63 -11.85 7.63
C GLY A 376 12.93 -11.96 8.43
N GLY A 377 13.60 -13.11 8.38
CA GLY A 377 14.92 -13.30 9.00
C GLY A 377 15.99 -12.36 8.41
N PHE A 378 16.04 -12.19 7.09
CA PHE A 378 16.92 -11.21 6.45
C PHE A 378 16.64 -9.78 6.91
N LEU A 379 15.37 -9.38 7.02
CA LEU A 379 15.01 -8.03 7.50
C LEU A 379 15.46 -7.80 8.93
N VAL A 380 15.33 -8.80 9.83
CA VAL A 380 15.85 -8.71 11.20
C VAL A 380 17.36 -8.48 11.17
N VAL A 381 18.11 -9.26 10.37
CA VAL A 381 19.57 -9.10 10.25
C VAL A 381 19.92 -7.73 9.69
N LEU A 382 19.21 -7.25 8.65
CA LEU A 382 19.43 -5.92 8.07
C LEU A 382 19.17 -4.81 9.10
N GLY A 383 18.20 -4.98 10.00
CA GLY A 383 17.93 -4.04 11.10
C GLY A 383 19.08 -3.90 12.10
N PHE A 384 19.98 -4.89 12.18
CA PHE A 384 21.22 -4.82 12.98
C PHE A 384 22.41 -4.19 12.24
N LEU A 385 22.23 -3.73 11.00
CA LEU A 385 23.28 -3.18 10.16
C LEU A 385 23.08 -1.67 9.88
N PRO A 386 23.34 -0.76 10.85
CA PRO A 386 23.13 0.68 10.69
C PRO A 386 23.88 1.26 9.49
N LYS A 387 25.00 0.66 9.09
CA LYS A 387 25.77 1.08 7.92
C LYS A 387 24.96 0.97 6.62
N LEU A 388 24.14 -0.07 6.47
CA LEU A 388 23.23 -0.19 5.33
C LEU A 388 22.10 0.85 5.41
N ALA A 389 21.57 1.09 6.60
CA ALA A 389 20.60 2.17 6.80
C ALA A 389 21.20 3.56 6.46
N ALA A 390 22.48 3.77 6.75
CA ALA A 390 23.18 5.00 6.38
C ALA A 390 23.36 5.16 4.86
N VAL A 391 23.60 4.07 4.12
CA VAL A 391 23.64 4.10 2.65
C VAL A 391 22.28 4.53 2.10
N ILE A 392 21.18 4.04 2.66
CA ILE A 392 19.83 4.42 2.27
C ILE A 392 19.54 5.88 2.61
N ALA A 393 19.91 6.33 3.81
CA ALA A 393 19.73 7.71 4.24
C ALA A 393 20.55 8.70 3.39
N ALA A 394 21.59 8.23 2.70
CA ALA A 394 22.41 9.01 1.77
C ALA A 394 21.79 9.16 0.37
N ILE A 395 20.66 8.52 0.08
CA ILE A 395 19.95 8.69 -1.20
C ILE A 395 19.49 10.14 -1.32
N PRO A 396 19.86 10.87 -2.40
CA PRO A 396 19.48 12.27 -2.56
C PRO A 396 17.96 12.46 -2.65
N ARG A 397 17.45 13.52 -2.05
CA ARG A 397 16.01 13.84 -2.04
C ARG A 397 15.37 13.87 -3.44
N PRO A 398 15.98 14.46 -4.51
CA PRO A 398 15.39 14.41 -5.84
C PRO A 398 15.20 12.99 -6.39
N VAL A 399 16.12 12.07 -6.10
CA VAL A 399 16.00 10.64 -6.46
C VAL A 399 14.79 10.00 -5.74
N LEU A 400 14.67 10.28 -4.43
CA LEU A 400 13.52 9.85 -3.64
C LEU A 400 12.22 10.45 -4.19
N GLY A 401 12.22 11.72 -4.60
CA GLY A 401 11.08 12.39 -5.20
C GLY A 401 10.58 11.70 -6.46
N GLY A 402 11.48 11.38 -7.39
CA GLY A 402 11.15 10.66 -8.62
C GLY A 402 10.56 9.27 -8.36
N ALA A 403 11.14 8.50 -7.43
CA ALA A 403 10.63 7.20 -7.04
C ALA A 403 9.29 7.28 -6.30
N SER A 404 9.13 8.28 -5.41
CA SER A 404 7.92 8.46 -4.61
C SER A 404 6.71 8.85 -5.46
N LEU A 405 6.89 9.60 -6.56
CA LEU A 405 5.81 9.88 -7.50
C LEU A 405 5.20 8.58 -8.05
N VAL A 406 6.03 7.60 -8.41
CA VAL A 406 5.54 6.28 -8.85
C VAL A 406 4.83 5.55 -7.71
N MET A 407 5.44 5.47 -6.54
CA MET A 407 4.89 4.70 -5.41
C MET A 407 3.56 5.28 -4.92
N PHE A 408 3.43 6.60 -4.78
CA PHE A 408 2.19 7.24 -4.33
C PHE A 408 1.12 7.20 -5.42
N GLY A 409 1.53 7.35 -6.70
CA GLY A 409 0.64 7.13 -7.84
C GLY A 409 0.08 5.72 -7.89
N MET A 410 0.91 4.69 -7.63
CA MET A 410 0.48 3.30 -7.53
C MET A 410 -0.46 3.07 -6.34
N THR A 411 -0.24 3.75 -5.21
CA THR A 411 -1.18 3.71 -4.08
C THR A 411 -2.55 4.29 -4.48
N ALA A 412 -2.57 5.45 -5.15
CA ALA A 412 -3.82 6.03 -5.66
C ALA A 412 -4.49 5.10 -6.67
N MET A 413 -3.71 4.44 -7.54
CA MET A 413 -4.23 3.48 -8.52
C MET A 413 -4.88 2.26 -7.85
N ALA A 414 -4.31 1.74 -6.77
CA ALA A 414 -4.94 0.67 -5.99
C ALA A 414 -6.33 1.07 -5.47
N GLY A 415 -6.49 2.34 -5.04
CA GLY A 415 -7.81 2.89 -4.69
C GLY A 415 -8.76 2.97 -5.89
N ILE A 416 -8.26 3.35 -7.06
CA ILE A 416 -9.04 3.38 -8.32
C ILE A 416 -9.48 1.96 -8.72
N GLU A 417 -8.62 0.97 -8.60
CA GLU A 417 -8.95 -0.44 -8.86
C GLU A 417 -10.06 -0.95 -7.93
N GLU A 418 -10.03 -0.56 -6.65
CA GLU A 418 -11.10 -0.89 -5.72
C GLU A 418 -12.42 -0.20 -6.10
N LEU A 419 -12.37 1.07 -6.52
CA LEU A 419 -13.52 1.82 -7.04
C LEU A 419 -14.07 1.22 -8.34
N ALA A 420 -13.25 0.62 -9.19
CA ALA A 420 -13.69 -0.04 -10.42
C ALA A 420 -14.59 -1.26 -10.16
N ARG A 421 -14.53 -1.85 -8.98
CA ARG A 421 -15.41 -2.95 -8.55
C ARG A 421 -16.80 -2.46 -8.13
N VAL A 422 -16.98 -1.15 -7.96
CA VAL A 422 -18.22 -0.54 -7.48
C VAL A 422 -19.24 -0.40 -8.60
N ARG A 423 -20.49 -0.78 -8.34
CA ARG A 423 -21.60 -0.56 -9.26
C ARG A 423 -22.10 0.88 -9.14
N TYR A 424 -21.91 1.70 -10.18
CA TYR A 424 -22.31 3.11 -10.19
C TYR A 424 -23.71 3.35 -10.76
N ARG A 425 -24.14 2.55 -11.74
CA ARG A 425 -25.45 2.74 -12.40
C ARG A 425 -26.59 2.39 -11.44
N GLY A 426 -27.52 3.34 -11.27
CA GLY A 426 -28.69 3.18 -10.41
C GLY A 426 -28.41 3.33 -8.90
N THR A 427 -27.19 3.75 -8.52
CA THR A 427 -26.77 3.99 -7.14
C THR A 427 -26.26 5.42 -6.96
N ASN A 428 -26.14 5.87 -5.71
CA ASN A 428 -25.55 7.17 -5.37
C ASN A 428 -24.05 7.08 -5.08
N HIS A 429 -23.38 5.95 -5.40
CA HIS A 429 -21.97 5.73 -5.12
C HIS A 429 -21.06 6.76 -5.81
N ALA A 430 -21.42 7.23 -7.01
CA ALA A 430 -20.66 8.29 -7.69
C ALA A 430 -20.59 9.58 -6.87
N LEU A 431 -21.71 9.99 -6.24
CA LEU A 431 -21.75 11.15 -5.37
C LEU A 431 -20.91 10.92 -4.09
N THR A 432 -21.01 9.72 -3.51
CA THR A 432 -20.20 9.34 -2.35
C THR A 432 -18.70 9.48 -2.66
N VAL A 433 -18.23 8.92 -3.78
CA VAL A 433 -16.82 9.01 -4.21
C VAL A 433 -16.43 10.46 -4.46
N ALA A 434 -17.22 11.20 -5.25
CA ALA A 434 -16.91 12.59 -5.61
C ALA A 434 -16.74 13.48 -4.38
N VAL A 435 -17.70 13.44 -3.45
CA VAL A 435 -17.65 14.28 -2.23
C VAL A 435 -16.54 13.82 -1.30
N SER A 436 -16.37 12.51 -1.09
CA SER A 436 -15.37 11.99 -0.15
C SER A 436 -13.95 12.25 -0.61
N VAL A 437 -13.66 12.07 -1.90
CA VAL A 437 -12.34 12.38 -2.46
C VAL A 437 -12.09 13.89 -2.43
N SER A 438 -13.07 14.72 -2.79
CA SER A 438 -12.94 16.17 -2.75
C SER A 438 -12.65 16.67 -1.33
N LEU A 439 -13.42 16.23 -0.33
CA LEU A 439 -13.19 16.60 1.07
C LEU A 439 -11.84 16.10 1.59
N GLY A 440 -11.42 14.91 1.15
CA GLY A 440 -10.14 14.36 1.55
C GLY A 440 -8.93 15.11 0.95
N VAL A 441 -9.05 15.65 -0.26
CA VAL A 441 -7.99 16.43 -0.92
C VAL A 441 -7.99 17.90 -0.46
N LEU A 442 -9.10 18.40 0.08
CA LEU A 442 -9.27 19.79 0.43
C LEU A 442 -8.19 20.35 1.40
N PRO A 443 -7.81 19.68 2.50
CA PRO A 443 -6.73 20.15 3.37
C PRO A 443 -5.37 20.24 2.68
N ILE A 444 -5.15 19.42 1.65
CA ILE A 444 -3.92 19.40 0.86
C ILE A 444 -3.88 20.61 -0.06
N ALA A 445 -5.00 20.87 -0.73
CA ALA A 445 -5.12 21.99 -1.68
C ALA A 445 -5.17 23.35 -0.97
N THR A 446 -5.78 23.42 0.20
CA THR A 446 -5.97 24.64 1.00
C THR A 446 -5.60 24.41 2.46
N PRO A 447 -4.30 24.34 2.82
CA PRO A 447 -3.85 23.99 4.18
C PRO A 447 -4.34 24.94 5.28
N GLN A 448 -4.65 26.20 4.92
CA GLN A 448 -5.11 27.22 5.87
C GLN A 448 -6.63 27.23 6.08
N LEU A 449 -7.40 26.42 5.35
CA LEU A 449 -8.87 26.46 5.39
C LEU A 449 -9.41 26.27 6.82
N PHE A 450 -8.78 25.41 7.59
CA PHE A 450 -9.20 25.07 8.95
C PHE A 450 -8.34 25.74 10.05
N ALA A 451 -7.58 26.81 9.71
CA ALA A 451 -6.69 27.48 10.66
C ALA A 451 -7.43 28.04 11.89
N HIS A 452 -8.67 28.47 11.72
CA HIS A 452 -9.50 29.03 12.79
C HIS A 452 -10.39 28.00 13.50
N ALA A 453 -10.30 26.72 13.13
CA ALA A 453 -11.04 25.67 13.82
C ALA A 453 -10.46 25.43 15.24
N PRO A 454 -11.31 25.03 16.21
CA PRO A 454 -10.83 24.64 17.55
C PRO A 454 -9.74 23.56 17.44
N ASP A 455 -8.73 23.62 18.31
CA ASP A 455 -7.56 22.72 18.27
C ASP A 455 -7.96 21.23 18.24
N ALA A 456 -8.97 20.86 19.02
CA ALA A 456 -9.49 19.51 19.05
C ALA A 456 -10.08 19.06 17.69
N ALA A 457 -10.72 19.95 16.95
CA ALA A 457 -11.30 19.64 15.63
C ALA A 457 -10.26 19.75 14.50
N ARG A 458 -9.25 20.62 14.67
CA ARG A 458 -8.23 20.90 13.65
C ARG A 458 -7.47 19.67 13.20
N LEU A 459 -7.15 18.75 14.12
CA LEU A 459 -6.47 17.51 13.79
C LEU A 459 -7.30 16.65 12.83
N PHE A 460 -8.59 16.54 13.07
CA PHE A 460 -9.51 15.78 12.20
C PHE A 460 -9.74 16.48 10.86
N LEU A 461 -9.95 17.79 10.88
CA LEU A 461 -10.21 18.59 9.69
C LEU A 461 -8.99 18.72 8.78
N ASN A 462 -7.78 18.74 9.33
CA ASN A 462 -6.54 18.72 8.55
C ASN A 462 -6.12 17.31 8.10
N SER A 463 -6.75 16.27 8.63
CA SER A 463 -6.51 14.90 8.16
C SER A 463 -7.40 14.57 6.97
N GLY A 464 -6.85 14.68 5.74
CA GLY A 464 -7.58 14.33 4.52
C GLY A 464 -8.11 12.90 4.55
N ILE A 465 -7.35 11.97 5.13
CA ILE A 465 -7.75 10.57 5.28
C ILE A 465 -8.99 10.45 6.19
N PHE A 466 -8.99 11.18 7.32
CA PHE A 466 -10.15 11.18 8.22
C PHE A 466 -11.39 11.77 7.54
N LEU A 467 -11.23 12.92 6.86
CA LEU A 467 -12.33 13.56 6.14
C LEU A 467 -12.90 12.66 5.04
N ALA A 468 -12.02 12.01 4.26
CA ALA A 468 -12.45 11.06 3.25
C ALA A 468 -13.19 9.87 3.87
N ALA A 469 -12.66 9.26 4.93
CA ALA A 469 -13.26 8.11 5.57
C ALA A 469 -14.59 8.47 6.24
N ALA A 470 -14.65 9.53 7.02
CA ALA A 470 -15.86 9.97 7.71
C ALA A 470 -16.96 10.33 6.71
N SER A 471 -16.66 11.15 5.69
CA SER A 471 -17.62 11.55 4.68
C SER A 471 -18.08 10.35 3.83
N ALA A 472 -17.17 9.45 3.43
CA ALA A 472 -17.54 8.26 2.67
C ALA A 472 -18.47 7.34 3.46
N VAL A 473 -18.18 7.08 4.73
CA VAL A 473 -19.04 6.26 5.60
C VAL A 473 -20.40 6.93 5.80
N LEU A 474 -20.42 8.22 6.16
CA LEU A 474 -21.67 8.93 6.42
C LEU A 474 -22.55 9.03 5.16
N LEU A 475 -21.96 9.38 4.02
CA LEU A 475 -22.68 9.44 2.75
C LEU A 475 -23.17 8.07 2.30
N ASN A 476 -22.34 7.05 2.44
CA ASN A 476 -22.75 5.70 2.09
C ASN A 476 -23.93 5.23 2.95
N LEU A 477 -23.90 5.47 4.26
CA LEU A 477 -25.01 5.16 5.16
C LEU A 477 -26.26 5.97 4.85
N PHE A 478 -26.11 7.25 4.56
CA PHE A 478 -27.24 8.13 4.25
C PHE A 478 -27.90 7.81 2.90
N LEU A 479 -27.09 7.53 1.88
CA LEU A 479 -27.53 7.33 0.52
C LEU A 479 -27.95 5.89 0.19
N SER A 480 -27.38 4.88 0.86
CA SER A 480 -27.73 3.47 0.66
C SER A 480 -29.05 3.07 1.28
N THR A 481 -29.49 3.75 2.35
CA THR A 481 -30.74 3.44 3.07
C THR A 481 -32.01 3.68 2.26
N THR A 482 -31.94 4.38 1.13
CA THR A 482 -33.13 4.81 0.37
C THR A 482 -33.48 3.93 -0.83
N ARG A 483 -32.59 3.07 -1.33
CA ARG A 483 -32.85 2.31 -2.56
C ARG A 483 -32.58 0.81 -2.53
N GLU A 484 -31.69 0.32 -1.68
CA GLU A 484 -31.41 -1.12 -1.62
C GLU A 484 -32.55 -1.94 -0.98
N LYS A 485 -33.42 -1.31 -0.19
CA LYS A 485 -34.65 -1.95 0.36
C LYS A 485 -35.76 -2.08 -0.66
N ALA A 486 -35.65 -1.48 -1.83
CA ALA A 486 -36.67 -1.55 -2.89
C ALA A 486 -36.40 -2.62 -3.97
N THR A 487 -35.23 -3.28 -3.92
CA THR A 487 -34.79 -4.28 -4.92
C THR A 487 -34.34 -5.62 -4.31
N ALA A 488 -34.46 -5.78 -2.99
CA ALA A 488 -34.34 -7.05 -2.27
C ALA A 488 -35.72 -7.57 -1.86
#